data_2d5dcc12a08ce59b1769e90ac3cedae3
#
_entry.id   2d5dcc12a08ce59b1769e90ac3cedae3
#
_cell.length_a   1.000
_cell.length_b   1.000
_cell.length_c   1.000
_cell.angle_alpha   90.00
_cell.angle_beta   90.00
_cell.angle_gamma   90.00
#
_symmetry.space_group_name_H-M   'P 1'
#
loop_
_entity.id
_entity.type
_entity.pdbx_description
1 polymer ?
#
loop_
_entity_poly.entity_id
_entity_poly.type
_entity_poly.pdbx_seq_one_letter_code
_entity_poly.pdbx_strand_id
1 'polypeptide(L)'
;FMWSDGVSINEVSSYLDAKFSFAAAAGRGVPCGQFFRSTPMAKAAFQWNDPFLLDQQLSDDERMVRDAAAAYCQDRLGARVLEAFRHEKTDPTIFREMGALGLLGPTIPEQYGGPGLNYVAYGLIAREVERIDSGYRSMMSVQSSLVMVPINEFGSEAQKQKFLPKLATGEWIGCFGLTEPDHGSDPNSMATRAYKTAGGYRMVGNKMWISNSPIADVFVVWAKEVSESGAVGPIRGFVLEKGMKGLSAPAVHGKVGLRASITGEIVMDNVFCPEENA
;
A
#
# COMPACT_ATOMS: atom_id res chain seq x y z
N PHE A 1 6.20 -2.94 -18.04
CA PHE A 1 7.13 -3.20 -16.96
C PHE A 1 6.87 -4.60 -16.46
N MET A 2 7.90 -5.46 -16.34
CA MET A 2 7.69 -6.89 -16.15
C MET A 2 8.28 -7.40 -14.84
N TRP A 3 7.49 -8.07 -14.03
CA TRP A 3 7.92 -9.10 -13.09
C TRP A 3 8.26 -10.37 -13.89
N SER A 4 8.75 -11.43 -13.25
CA SER A 4 9.27 -12.65 -13.89
C SER A 4 8.42 -13.23 -15.02
N ASP A 5 7.14 -12.85 -15.12
CA ASP A 5 6.19 -13.31 -16.14
C ASP A 5 5.75 -12.21 -17.13
N GLY A 6 6.48 -11.11 -17.21
CA GLY A 6 6.25 -10.12 -18.25
C GLY A 6 5.24 -9.01 -17.95
N VAL A 7 4.82 -8.82 -16.69
CA VAL A 7 3.86 -7.77 -16.30
C VAL A 7 4.54 -6.41 -16.16
N SER A 8 3.96 -5.36 -16.76
CA SER A 8 4.54 -4.01 -16.78
C SER A 8 4.00 -3.11 -15.67
N ILE A 9 4.76 -2.04 -15.32
CA ILE A 9 4.29 -1.02 -14.36
C ILE A 9 2.97 -0.37 -14.81
N ASN A 10 2.75 -0.25 -16.12
CA ASN A 10 1.50 0.26 -16.64
C ASN A 10 0.35 -0.72 -16.39
N GLU A 11 0.64 -2.02 -16.37
CA GLU A 11 -0.34 -3.05 -16.01
C GLU A 11 -0.55 -3.09 -14.51
N VAL A 12 0.49 -2.88 -13.69
CA VAL A 12 0.34 -2.71 -12.22
C VAL A 12 -0.46 -1.45 -11.92
N SER A 13 -0.14 -0.32 -12.55
CA SER A 13 -0.88 0.93 -12.40
C SER A 13 -2.32 0.78 -12.90
N SER A 14 -2.53 0.23 -14.10
CA SER A 14 -3.87 0.01 -14.64
C SER A 14 -4.65 -1.06 -13.88
N TYR A 15 -3.99 -2.07 -13.32
CA TYR A 15 -4.60 -3.06 -12.45
C TYR A 15 -5.01 -2.45 -11.10
N LEU A 16 -4.16 -1.63 -10.51
CA LEU A 16 -4.50 -0.87 -9.30
C LEU A 16 -5.61 0.14 -9.59
N ASP A 17 -5.52 0.89 -10.68
CA ASP A 17 -6.54 1.83 -11.13
C ASP A 17 -7.86 1.13 -11.47
N ALA A 18 -7.84 -0.05 -12.09
CA ALA A 18 -9.04 -0.84 -12.37
C ALA A 18 -9.67 -1.43 -11.10
N LYS A 19 -8.87 -1.83 -10.13
CA LYS A 19 -9.38 -2.29 -8.82
C LYS A 19 -9.79 -1.15 -7.90
N PHE A 20 -9.17 0.03 -8.02
CA PHE A 20 -9.56 1.23 -7.31
C PHE A 20 -10.60 2.09 -8.05
N SER A 21 -10.84 1.84 -9.34
CA SER A 21 -11.96 2.43 -10.08
C SER A 21 -13.24 1.79 -9.57
N PHE A 22 -14.14 2.60 -9.03
CA PHE A 22 -15.49 2.19 -8.69
C PHE A 22 -16.07 1.45 -9.89
N ALA A 23 -16.30 0.15 -9.75
CA ALA A 23 -16.97 -0.63 -10.76
C ALA A 23 -18.38 -0.06 -10.92
N ALA A 24 -18.58 0.76 -11.95
CA ALA A 24 -19.91 1.05 -12.43
C ALA A 24 -20.51 -0.29 -12.83
N ALA A 25 -21.44 -0.81 -12.03
CA ALA A 25 -22.15 -2.04 -12.31
C ALA A 25 -22.83 -1.90 -13.66
N ALA A 26 -22.24 -2.52 -14.70
CA ALA A 26 -22.88 -2.70 -16.00
C ALA A 26 -24.05 -3.64 -15.78
N GLY A 27 -25.25 -3.06 -15.65
CA GLY A 27 -26.50 -3.77 -15.49
C GLY A 27 -26.74 -4.73 -16.66
N ARG A 28 -26.90 -6.01 -16.35
CA ARG A 28 -27.51 -6.96 -17.26
C ARG A 28 -28.98 -6.56 -17.40
N GLY A 29 -29.41 -6.33 -18.66
CA GLY A 29 -30.77 -5.95 -18.98
C GLY A 29 -31.79 -6.95 -18.42
N VAL A 30 -32.68 -6.45 -17.60
CA VAL A 30 -33.90 -7.17 -17.15
C VAL A 30 -34.98 -6.93 -18.20
N PRO A 31 -35.74 -7.98 -18.64
CA PRO A 31 -36.80 -7.81 -19.62
C PRO A 31 -37.88 -6.87 -19.11
N CYS A 32 -38.26 -5.91 -19.95
CA CYS A 32 -39.37 -4.99 -19.75
C CYS A 32 -40.69 -5.80 -19.63
N GLY A 33 -41.36 -5.73 -18.49
CA GLY A 33 -42.71 -6.29 -18.39
C GLY A 33 -43.23 -6.71 -17.02
N GLN A 34 -42.87 -6.01 -15.95
CA GLN A 34 -43.67 -6.07 -14.72
C GLN A 34 -43.88 -4.64 -14.17
N PHE A 35 -45.12 -4.21 -14.25
CA PHE A 35 -45.60 -3.00 -13.58
C PHE A 35 -45.51 -3.20 -12.07
N PHE A 36 -44.43 -2.70 -11.44
CA PHE A 36 -44.38 -2.54 -10.00
C PHE A 36 -45.36 -1.43 -9.60
N ARG A 37 -46.41 -1.79 -8.86
CA ARG A 37 -47.17 -0.81 -8.12
C ARG A 37 -46.22 -0.11 -7.15
N SER A 38 -45.85 1.12 -7.46
CA SER A 38 -45.07 1.97 -6.57
C SER A 38 -45.89 2.26 -5.33
N THR A 39 -45.59 1.59 -4.23
CA THR A 39 -45.92 2.16 -2.91
C THR A 39 -45.23 3.51 -2.82
N PRO A 40 -45.92 4.62 -2.42
CA PRO A 40 -45.26 5.91 -2.28
C PRO A 40 -44.16 5.76 -1.23
N MET A 41 -42.92 5.74 -1.66
CA MET A 41 -41.76 5.79 -0.77
C MET A 41 -41.87 7.14 -0.02
N ALA A 42 -42.02 7.08 1.30
CA ALA A 42 -41.87 8.26 2.13
C ALA A 42 -40.51 8.90 1.76
N LYS A 43 -40.52 10.21 1.47
CA LYS A 43 -39.26 10.93 1.19
C LYS A 43 -38.34 10.73 2.41
N ALA A 44 -37.24 10.02 2.21
CA ALA A 44 -36.23 9.85 3.22
C ALA A 44 -35.77 11.25 3.69
N ALA A 45 -35.76 11.47 5.02
CA ALA A 45 -35.25 12.73 5.57
C ALA A 45 -33.77 12.86 5.19
N PHE A 46 -33.36 14.05 4.71
CA PHE A 46 -31.99 14.32 4.36
C PHE A 46 -31.07 14.23 5.58
N GLN A 47 -30.00 13.43 5.49
CA GLN A 47 -29.07 13.24 6.59
C GLN A 47 -27.73 13.92 6.23
N TRP A 48 -27.42 14.99 6.96
CA TRP A 48 -26.17 15.75 6.70
C TRP A 48 -24.88 14.96 6.93
N ASN A 49 -24.89 14.00 7.84
CA ASN A 49 -23.76 13.13 8.16
C ASN A 49 -23.58 11.97 7.16
N ASP A 50 -24.64 11.63 6.42
CA ASP A 50 -24.64 10.62 5.36
C ASP A 50 -25.62 11.01 4.23
N PRO A 51 -25.29 12.06 3.45
CA PRO A 51 -26.21 12.62 2.45
C PRO A 51 -26.53 11.67 1.29
N PHE A 52 -25.69 10.66 1.07
CA PHE A 52 -25.87 9.63 0.04
C PHE A 52 -26.39 8.30 0.60
N LEU A 53 -26.69 8.24 1.89
CA LEU A 53 -27.16 7.04 2.60
C LEU A 53 -26.22 5.84 2.38
N LEU A 54 -24.92 6.08 2.40
CA LEU A 54 -23.90 5.05 2.17
C LEU A 54 -23.92 3.97 3.25
N ASP A 55 -24.21 4.37 4.49
CA ASP A 55 -24.31 3.44 5.62
C ASP A 55 -25.37 2.34 5.41
N GLN A 56 -26.46 2.68 4.69
CA GLN A 56 -27.52 1.72 4.37
C GLN A 56 -27.12 0.71 3.30
N GLN A 57 -26.06 1.00 2.54
CA GLN A 57 -25.56 0.15 1.48
C GLN A 57 -24.50 -0.85 1.96
N LEU A 58 -23.97 -0.66 3.18
CA LEU A 58 -22.97 -1.54 3.76
C LEU A 58 -23.58 -2.85 4.23
N SER A 59 -22.85 -3.95 4.06
CA SER A 59 -23.15 -5.22 4.72
C SER A 59 -22.90 -5.14 6.23
N ASP A 60 -23.39 -6.14 6.98
CA ASP A 60 -23.14 -6.22 8.42
C ASP A 60 -21.66 -6.40 8.73
N ASP A 61 -20.93 -7.18 7.93
CA ASP A 61 -19.50 -7.37 8.07
C ASP A 61 -18.73 -6.07 7.83
N GLU A 62 -19.09 -5.31 6.79
CA GLU A 62 -18.46 -4.02 6.48
C GLU A 62 -18.72 -2.99 7.61
N ARG A 63 -19.92 -2.98 8.17
CA ARG A 63 -20.22 -2.15 9.35
C ARG A 63 -19.38 -2.55 10.57
N MET A 64 -19.28 -3.83 10.85
CA MET A 64 -18.47 -4.36 11.96
C MET A 64 -17.00 -3.98 11.80
N VAL A 65 -16.43 -4.12 10.62
CA VAL A 65 -15.03 -3.72 10.31
C VAL A 65 -14.83 -2.22 10.51
N ARG A 66 -15.75 -1.39 10.00
CA ARG A 66 -15.73 0.06 10.20
C ARG A 66 -15.75 0.43 11.68
N ASP A 67 -16.65 -0.15 12.44
CA ASP A 67 -16.86 0.18 13.86
C ASP A 67 -15.66 -0.26 14.71
N ALA A 68 -15.07 -1.42 14.42
CA ALA A 68 -13.85 -1.88 15.06
C ALA A 68 -12.66 -0.95 14.73
N ALA A 69 -12.50 -0.55 13.47
CA ALA A 69 -11.49 0.41 13.06
C ALA A 69 -11.67 1.77 13.73
N ALA A 70 -12.92 2.28 13.78
CA ALA A 70 -13.25 3.55 14.43
C ALA A 70 -12.90 3.53 15.91
N ALA A 71 -13.28 2.48 16.64
CA ALA A 71 -12.98 2.34 18.08
C ALA A 71 -11.46 2.37 18.31
N TYR A 72 -10.68 1.55 17.59
CA TYR A 72 -9.23 1.56 17.70
C TYR A 72 -8.63 2.95 17.38
N CYS A 73 -9.06 3.58 16.30
CA CYS A 73 -8.51 4.86 15.88
C CYS A 73 -8.78 5.95 16.92
N GLN A 74 -10.00 6.06 17.45
CA GLN A 74 -10.35 7.06 18.45
C GLN A 74 -9.62 6.82 19.78
N ASP A 75 -9.60 5.58 20.26
CA ASP A 75 -9.07 5.26 21.58
C ASP A 75 -7.54 5.23 21.61
N ARG A 76 -6.88 4.78 20.53
CA ARG A 76 -5.44 4.53 20.51
C ARG A 76 -4.65 5.53 19.67
N LEU A 77 -5.09 5.83 18.46
CA LEU A 77 -4.36 6.74 17.58
C LEU A 77 -4.61 8.20 17.96
N GLY A 78 -5.86 8.56 18.28
CA GLY A 78 -6.24 9.92 18.68
C GLY A 78 -5.43 10.44 19.88
N ALA A 79 -5.14 9.56 20.84
CA ALA A 79 -4.34 9.92 22.00
C ALA A 79 -2.85 10.22 21.68
N ARG A 80 -2.32 9.73 20.55
CA ARG A 80 -0.89 9.82 20.19
C ARG A 80 -0.60 10.90 19.14
N VAL A 81 -1.60 11.28 18.33
CA VAL A 81 -1.37 12.06 17.11
C VAL A 81 -0.74 13.42 17.37
N LEU A 82 -1.15 14.12 18.43
CA LEU A 82 -0.65 15.46 18.71
C LEU A 82 0.86 15.48 18.97
N GLU A 83 1.35 14.55 19.78
CA GLU A 83 2.78 14.42 20.08
C GLU A 83 3.56 13.89 18.86
N ALA A 84 2.99 12.93 18.14
CA ALA A 84 3.57 12.42 16.90
C ALA A 84 3.76 13.54 15.88
N PHE A 85 2.73 14.36 15.65
CA PHE A 85 2.77 15.49 14.72
C PHE A 85 3.77 16.56 15.15
N ARG A 86 3.75 16.97 16.43
CA ARG A 86 4.65 18.02 16.95
C ARG A 86 6.12 17.64 16.80
N HIS A 87 6.46 16.41 17.08
CA HIS A 87 7.84 15.93 17.15
C HIS A 87 8.31 15.13 15.95
N GLU A 88 7.49 15.03 14.89
CA GLU A 88 7.77 14.20 13.71
C GLU A 88 8.17 12.77 14.08
N LYS A 89 7.45 12.17 15.01
CA LYS A 89 7.73 10.82 15.51
C LYS A 89 6.65 9.86 15.08
N THR A 90 7.06 8.72 14.51
CA THR A 90 6.19 7.58 14.25
C THR A 90 6.49 6.51 15.29
N ASP A 91 5.44 6.02 15.95
CA ASP A 91 5.52 4.88 16.85
C ASP A 91 5.36 3.59 16.04
N PRO A 92 6.42 2.77 15.86
CA PRO A 92 6.33 1.54 15.07
C PRO A 92 5.38 0.49 15.66
N THR A 93 5.03 0.60 16.95
CA THR A 93 4.11 -0.35 17.60
C THR A 93 2.71 -0.29 16.99
N ILE A 94 2.34 0.85 16.37
CA ILE A 94 1.07 1.03 15.65
C ILE A 94 0.89 -0.04 14.57
N PHE A 95 1.95 -0.45 13.87
CA PHE A 95 1.84 -1.49 12.84
C PHE A 95 1.41 -2.83 13.46
N ARG A 96 1.98 -3.22 14.61
CA ARG A 96 1.59 -4.46 15.31
C ARG A 96 0.18 -4.38 15.87
N GLU A 97 -0.22 -3.23 16.38
CA GLU A 97 -1.59 -3.01 16.86
C GLU A 97 -2.59 -3.13 15.71
N MET A 98 -2.32 -2.47 14.58
CA MET A 98 -3.15 -2.58 13.38
C MET A 98 -3.16 -4.00 12.81
N GLY A 99 -2.02 -4.68 12.78
CA GLY A 99 -1.90 -6.05 12.32
C GLY A 99 -2.74 -7.02 13.18
N ALA A 100 -2.69 -6.88 14.51
CA ALA A 100 -3.47 -7.71 15.43
C ALA A 100 -5.00 -7.54 15.25
N LEU A 101 -5.42 -6.41 14.68
CA LEU A 101 -6.83 -6.11 14.40
C LEU A 101 -7.23 -6.41 12.94
N GLY A 102 -6.32 -6.94 12.11
CA GLY A 102 -6.56 -7.19 10.68
C GLY A 102 -6.71 -5.91 9.85
N LEU A 103 -6.17 -4.78 10.31
CA LEU A 103 -6.25 -3.49 9.60
C LEU A 103 -5.10 -3.32 8.59
N LEU A 104 -4.09 -4.20 8.60
CA LEU A 104 -3.01 -4.23 7.61
C LEU A 104 -3.29 -5.32 6.58
N GLY A 105 -3.12 -4.98 5.31
CA GLY A 105 -3.38 -5.89 4.20
C GLY A 105 -4.80 -6.47 4.20
N PRO A 106 -5.86 -5.67 4.40
CA PRO A 106 -7.21 -6.21 4.57
C PRO A 106 -7.70 -7.02 3.37
N THR A 107 -7.16 -6.79 2.18
CA THR A 107 -7.53 -7.52 0.95
C THR A 107 -6.62 -8.72 0.65
N ILE A 108 -5.61 -8.97 1.48
CA ILE A 108 -4.69 -10.11 1.32
C ILE A 108 -5.39 -11.39 1.73
N PRO A 109 -5.26 -12.49 0.96
CA PRO A 109 -5.87 -13.76 1.28
C PRO A 109 -5.46 -14.33 2.64
N GLU A 110 -6.36 -15.07 3.29
CA GLU A 110 -6.14 -15.68 4.60
C GLU A 110 -4.93 -16.62 4.63
N GLN A 111 -4.67 -17.33 3.54
CA GLN A 111 -3.51 -18.23 3.41
C GLN A 111 -2.15 -17.52 3.57
N TYR A 112 -2.12 -16.19 3.41
CA TYR A 112 -0.94 -15.35 3.61
C TYR A 112 -1.06 -14.45 4.85
N GLY A 113 -2.02 -14.73 5.73
CA GLY A 113 -2.20 -14.02 6.99
C GLY A 113 -3.02 -12.74 6.91
N GLY A 114 -3.59 -12.40 5.77
CA GLY A 114 -4.56 -11.31 5.63
C GLY A 114 -5.98 -11.75 6.01
N PRO A 115 -6.90 -10.82 6.25
CA PRO A 115 -8.29 -11.18 6.57
C PRO A 115 -9.18 -11.47 5.35
N GLY A 116 -8.69 -11.33 4.12
CA GLY A 116 -9.43 -11.66 2.90
C GLY A 116 -10.65 -10.76 2.62
N LEU A 117 -10.68 -9.54 3.16
CA LEU A 117 -11.80 -8.61 3.02
C LEU A 117 -11.88 -7.97 1.63
N ASN A 118 -13.02 -7.37 1.33
CA ASN A 118 -13.21 -6.61 0.10
C ASN A 118 -12.64 -5.17 0.18
N TYR A 119 -12.61 -4.48 -0.96
CA TYR A 119 -12.08 -3.11 -1.04
C TYR A 119 -12.98 -2.06 -0.36
N VAL A 120 -14.28 -2.34 -0.17
CA VAL A 120 -15.17 -1.47 0.61
C VAL A 120 -14.72 -1.46 2.07
N ALA A 121 -14.50 -2.62 2.66
CA ALA A 121 -13.96 -2.75 4.01
C ALA A 121 -12.60 -2.03 4.15
N TYR A 122 -11.69 -2.20 3.16
CA TYR A 122 -10.43 -1.46 3.15
C TYR A 122 -10.62 0.06 3.11
N GLY A 123 -11.54 0.55 2.28
CA GLY A 123 -11.88 1.98 2.21
C GLY A 123 -12.44 2.52 3.53
N LEU A 124 -13.28 1.73 4.22
CA LEU A 124 -13.83 2.09 5.53
C LEU A 124 -12.73 2.17 6.60
N ILE A 125 -11.81 1.20 6.65
CA ILE A 125 -10.63 1.23 7.53
C ILE A 125 -9.81 2.50 7.25
N ALA A 126 -9.47 2.74 5.99
CA ALA A 126 -8.68 3.90 5.59
C ALA A 126 -9.36 5.22 6.00
N ARG A 127 -10.67 5.33 5.86
CA ARG A 127 -11.47 6.50 6.27
C ARG A 127 -11.37 6.75 7.78
N GLU A 128 -11.49 5.72 8.60
CA GLU A 128 -11.43 5.88 10.06
C GLU A 128 -10.01 6.24 10.54
N VAL A 129 -8.96 5.71 9.91
CA VAL A 129 -7.58 6.12 10.19
C VAL A 129 -7.33 7.56 9.73
N GLU A 130 -7.82 7.95 8.53
CA GLU A 130 -7.71 9.32 8.00
C GLU A 130 -8.39 10.36 8.91
N ARG A 131 -9.49 10.01 9.58
CA ARG A 131 -10.16 10.89 10.56
C ARG A 131 -9.26 11.32 11.70
N ILE A 132 -8.24 10.54 12.03
CA ILE A 132 -7.25 10.88 13.06
C ILE A 132 -6.12 11.70 12.44
N ASP A 133 -5.45 11.16 11.42
CA ASP A 133 -4.33 11.85 10.75
C ASP A 133 -3.98 11.18 9.43
N SER A 134 -3.80 12.01 8.39
CA SER A 134 -3.39 11.57 7.06
C SER A 134 -2.04 10.84 7.05
N GLY A 135 -1.14 11.16 7.98
CA GLY A 135 0.14 10.47 8.14
C GLY A 135 -0.05 9.01 8.55
N TYR A 136 -0.90 8.76 9.54
CA TYR A 136 -1.23 7.38 9.94
C TYR A 136 -1.90 6.61 8.82
N ARG A 137 -2.84 7.23 8.10
CA ARG A 137 -3.46 6.58 6.95
C ARG A 137 -2.43 6.31 5.85
N SER A 138 -1.51 7.23 5.57
CA SER A 138 -0.45 7.04 4.57
C SER A 138 0.44 5.84 4.93
N MET A 139 0.92 5.74 6.19
CA MET A 139 1.77 4.62 6.60
C MET A 139 1.05 3.27 6.50
N MET A 140 -0.22 3.20 6.89
CA MET A 140 -1.06 2.00 6.75
C MET A 140 -1.28 1.62 5.29
N SER A 141 -1.60 2.59 4.43
CA SER A 141 -1.89 2.30 3.03
C SER A 141 -0.63 1.94 2.23
N VAL A 142 0.54 2.48 2.55
CA VAL A 142 1.80 2.04 1.97
C VAL A 142 2.04 0.56 2.31
N GLN A 143 1.91 0.18 3.56
CA GLN A 143 2.02 -1.21 4.00
C GLN A 143 1.06 -2.12 3.22
N SER A 144 -0.22 -1.78 3.23
CA SER A 144 -1.29 -2.63 2.72
C SER A 144 -1.34 -2.66 1.19
N SER A 145 -1.34 -1.48 0.54
CA SER A 145 -1.60 -1.36 -0.91
C SER A 145 -0.34 -1.40 -1.75
N LEU A 146 0.72 -0.69 -1.33
CA LEU A 146 1.91 -0.50 -2.16
C LEU A 146 2.98 -1.57 -1.92
N VAL A 147 2.94 -2.25 -0.76
CA VAL A 147 3.89 -3.33 -0.44
C VAL A 147 3.22 -4.69 -0.58
N MET A 148 2.15 -4.93 0.20
CA MET A 148 1.55 -6.26 0.27
C MET A 148 0.81 -6.65 -1.01
N VAL A 149 0.04 -5.73 -1.62
CA VAL A 149 -0.71 -6.04 -2.86
C VAL A 149 0.23 -6.37 -4.02
N PRO A 150 1.29 -5.61 -4.35
CA PRO A 150 2.21 -6.02 -5.41
C PRO A 150 2.89 -7.37 -5.16
N ILE A 151 3.29 -7.67 -3.92
CA ILE A 151 3.86 -8.98 -3.59
C ILE A 151 2.80 -10.07 -3.78
N ASN A 152 1.54 -9.83 -3.38
CA ASN A 152 0.47 -10.80 -3.57
C ASN A 152 0.12 -11.05 -5.03
N GLU A 153 0.07 -10.01 -5.85
CA GLU A 153 -0.37 -10.12 -7.23
C GLU A 153 0.74 -10.63 -8.18
N PHE A 154 1.98 -10.20 -7.93
CA PHE A 154 3.09 -10.39 -8.87
C PHE A 154 4.27 -11.18 -8.30
N GLY A 155 4.34 -11.36 -6.99
CA GLY A 155 5.40 -12.12 -6.34
C GLY A 155 5.27 -13.62 -6.59
N SER A 156 6.40 -14.31 -6.56
CA SER A 156 6.45 -15.77 -6.55
C SER A 156 5.80 -16.32 -5.27
N GLU A 157 5.39 -17.59 -5.28
CA GLU A 157 4.83 -18.22 -4.08
C GLU A 157 5.79 -18.17 -2.90
N ALA A 158 7.10 -18.34 -3.15
CA ALA A 158 8.12 -18.22 -2.12
C ALA A 158 8.19 -16.80 -1.51
N GLN A 159 8.07 -15.76 -2.34
CA GLN A 159 8.02 -14.38 -1.87
C GLN A 159 6.74 -14.11 -1.05
N LYS A 160 5.58 -14.58 -1.51
CA LYS A 160 4.30 -14.43 -0.78
C LYS A 160 4.39 -15.05 0.61
N GLN A 161 4.84 -16.29 0.70
CA GLN A 161 5.00 -17.02 1.96
C GLN A 161 6.04 -16.38 2.89
N LYS A 162 7.10 -15.82 2.34
CA LYS A 162 8.17 -15.16 3.10
C LYS A 162 7.74 -13.81 3.70
N PHE A 163 7.10 -12.97 2.88
CA PHE A 163 6.89 -11.57 3.23
C PHE A 163 5.50 -11.25 3.78
N LEU A 164 4.44 -11.78 3.17
CA LEU A 164 3.07 -11.36 3.47
C LEU A 164 2.64 -11.63 4.92
N PRO A 165 2.90 -12.80 5.53
CA PRO A 165 2.46 -13.07 6.90
C PRO A 165 3.05 -12.07 7.91
N LYS A 166 4.32 -11.73 7.77
CA LYS A 166 5.01 -10.79 8.67
C LYS A 166 4.60 -9.33 8.45
N LEU A 167 4.28 -8.98 7.21
CA LEU A 167 3.73 -7.67 6.88
C LEU A 167 2.28 -7.53 7.39
N ALA A 168 1.46 -8.58 7.28
CA ALA A 168 0.09 -8.58 7.76
C ALA A 168 -0.01 -8.41 9.28
N THR A 169 0.87 -9.05 10.03
CA THR A 169 0.94 -8.91 11.50
C THR A 169 1.60 -7.60 11.95
N GLY A 170 2.20 -6.83 11.04
CA GLY A 170 3.00 -5.66 11.39
C GLY A 170 4.30 -6.00 12.13
N GLU A 171 4.75 -7.26 12.11
CA GLU A 171 6.08 -7.66 12.58
C GLU A 171 7.16 -7.02 11.70
N TRP A 172 6.93 -7.01 10.38
CA TRP A 172 7.75 -6.31 9.41
C TRP A 172 7.01 -5.10 8.84
N ILE A 173 7.76 -4.03 8.63
CA ILE A 173 7.27 -2.81 8.03
C ILE A 173 7.80 -2.71 6.61
N GLY A 174 6.93 -2.36 5.68
CA GLY A 174 7.28 -2.21 4.27
C GLY A 174 7.28 -0.76 3.80
N CYS A 175 8.08 -0.50 2.76
CA CYS A 175 8.05 0.76 2.03
C CYS A 175 8.10 0.52 0.52
N PHE A 176 7.74 1.56 -0.26
CA PHE A 176 7.62 1.49 -1.71
C PHE A 176 8.47 2.56 -2.38
N GLY A 177 9.56 2.15 -3.00
CA GLY A 177 10.57 3.01 -3.61
C GLY A 177 10.38 3.15 -5.12
N LEU A 178 9.53 4.10 -5.55
CA LEU A 178 9.32 4.46 -6.95
C LEU A 178 9.94 5.82 -7.28
N THR A 179 9.46 6.87 -6.60
CA THR A 179 9.83 8.27 -6.84
C THR A 179 11.31 8.52 -6.60
N GLU A 180 11.94 9.28 -7.48
CA GLU A 180 13.32 9.74 -7.38
C GLU A 180 13.38 11.27 -7.25
N PRO A 181 14.52 11.86 -6.83
CA PRO A 181 14.64 13.31 -6.72
C PRO A 181 14.24 14.06 -7.99
N ASP A 182 14.63 13.55 -9.18
CA ASP A 182 14.39 14.19 -10.47
C ASP A 182 13.25 13.54 -11.28
N HIS A 183 12.67 12.44 -10.79
CA HIS A 183 11.68 11.63 -11.51
C HIS A 183 10.48 11.30 -10.60
N GLY A 184 9.57 12.27 -10.43
CA GLY A 184 8.32 12.10 -9.69
C GLY A 184 7.16 11.76 -10.62
N SER A 185 6.69 12.77 -11.38
CA SER A 185 5.53 12.62 -12.30
C SER A 185 5.83 11.76 -13.54
N ASP A 186 7.10 11.60 -13.88
CA ASP A 186 7.56 10.69 -14.94
C ASP A 186 8.47 9.58 -14.37
N PRO A 187 7.90 8.54 -13.77
CA PRO A 187 8.69 7.43 -13.24
C PRO A 187 9.36 6.60 -14.34
N ASN A 188 8.90 6.70 -15.60
CA ASN A 188 9.55 6.01 -16.72
C ASN A 188 10.98 6.50 -16.97
N SER A 189 11.27 7.75 -16.63
CA SER A 189 12.60 8.33 -16.78
C SER A 189 13.55 8.01 -15.64
N MET A 190 13.14 7.21 -14.63
CA MET A 190 13.96 6.91 -13.44
C MET A 190 15.42 6.58 -13.76
N ALA A 191 16.30 7.04 -12.89
CA ALA A 191 17.74 6.83 -13.00
C ALA A 191 18.22 5.54 -12.32
N THR A 192 17.49 5.02 -11.33
CA THR A 192 17.85 3.78 -10.60
C THR A 192 18.02 2.60 -11.55
N ARG A 193 19.12 1.85 -11.37
CA ARG A 193 19.52 0.71 -12.21
C ARG A 193 19.68 -0.56 -11.37
N ALA A 194 19.28 -1.68 -11.96
CA ALA A 194 19.51 -3.03 -11.49
C ALA A 194 20.39 -3.77 -12.50
N TYR A 195 21.67 -3.85 -12.22
CA TYR A 195 22.66 -4.50 -13.10
C TYR A 195 22.62 -6.01 -12.87
N LYS A 196 22.30 -6.77 -13.92
CA LYS A 196 22.31 -8.24 -13.87
C LYS A 196 23.72 -8.74 -13.54
N THR A 197 23.82 -9.69 -12.62
CA THR A 197 25.06 -10.33 -12.19
C THR A 197 24.80 -11.78 -11.79
N ALA A 198 25.85 -12.54 -11.52
CA ALA A 198 25.70 -13.91 -11.07
C ALA A 198 24.86 -13.99 -9.78
N GLY A 199 23.78 -14.76 -9.81
CA GLY A 199 22.87 -15.01 -8.69
C GLY A 199 21.91 -13.87 -8.33
N GLY A 200 21.82 -12.81 -9.15
CA GLY A 200 20.88 -11.71 -8.89
C GLY A 200 21.23 -10.40 -9.59
N TYR A 201 21.11 -9.30 -8.87
CA TYR A 201 21.28 -7.94 -9.39
C TYR A 201 22.10 -7.07 -8.44
N ARG A 202 22.80 -6.09 -9.00
CA ARG A 202 23.43 -4.99 -8.27
C ARG A 202 22.58 -3.73 -8.46
N MET A 203 22.00 -3.24 -7.37
CA MET A 203 21.12 -2.08 -7.36
C MET A 203 21.91 -0.81 -7.07
N VAL A 204 21.71 0.22 -7.92
CA VAL A 204 22.36 1.53 -7.76
C VAL A 204 21.34 2.63 -8.04
N GLY A 205 21.18 3.58 -7.12
CA GLY A 205 20.27 4.74 -7.25
C GLY A 205 19.71 5.20 -5.93
N ASN A 206 18.86 6.22 -6.02
CA ASN A 206 18.21 6.82 -4.87
C ASN A 206 16.71 6.97 -5.11
N LYS A 207 15.92 6.71 -4.05
CA LYS A 207 14.48 7.03 -4.02
C LYS A 207 14.23 8.10 -2.99
N MET A 208 13.24 8.96 -3.22
CA MET A 208 12.93 10.11 -2.37
C MET A 208 11.46 10.18 -2.01
N TRP A 209 11.14 10.78 -0.87
CA TRP A 209 9.79 10.93 -0.34
C TRP A 209 9.12 9.59 -0.01
N ILE A 210 9.89 8.63 0.50
CA ILE A 210 9.42 7.28 0.74
C ILE A 210 8.89 7.14 2.17
N SER A 211 7.57 7.00 2.28
CA SER A 211 6.92 6.71 3.56
C SER A 211 7.42 5.39 4.13
N ASN A 212 7.64 5.36 5.42
CA ASN A 212 8.12 4.23 6.22
C ASN A 212 9.59 3.83 6.00
N SER A 213 10.29 4.29 4.95
CA SER A 213 11.63 3.78 4.63
C SER A 213 12.63 3.78 5.80
N PRO A 214 12.69 4.80 6.69
CA PRO A 214 13.65 4.79 7.79
C PRO A 214 13.43 3.69 8.85
N ILE A 215 12.22 3.13 8.88
CA ILE A 215 11.85 2.05 9.82
C ILE A 215 11.49 0.74 9.12
N ALA A 216 11.61 0.69 7.79
CA ALA A 216 11.20 -0.46 6.99
C ALA A 216 12.15 -1.65 7.17
N ASP A 217 11.58 -2.85 7.13
CA ASP A 217 12.29 -4.13 7.07
C ASP A 217 12.29 -4.66 5.62
N VAL A 218 11.26 -4.29 4.83
CA VAL A 218 11.05 -4.72 3.43
C VAL A 218 10.90 -3.49 2.53
N PHE A 219 11.64 -3.45 1.43
CA PHE A 219 11.67 -2.36 0.48
C PHE A 219 11.27 -2.88 -0.90
N VAL A 220 10.07 -2.56 -1.37
CA VAL A 220 9.67 -2.80 -2.77
C VAL A 220 10.22 -1.67 -3.62
N VAL A 221 11.22 -1.94 -4.44
CA VAL A 221 11.97 -0.92 -5.21
C VAL A 221 11.85 -1.16 -6.70
N TRP A 222 11.59 -0.11 -7.45
CA TRP A 222 11.53 -0.14 -8.91
C TRP A 222 12.82 0.38 -9.52
N ALA A 223 13.37 -0.36 -10.48
CA ALA A 223 14.60 -0.01 -11.17
C ALA A 223 14.58 -0.46 -12.63
N LYS A 224 15.31 0.24 -13.51
CA LYS A 224 15.55 -0.24 -14.87
C LYS A 224 16.56 -1.37 -14.82
N GLU A 225 16.20 -2.50 -15.39
CA GLU A 225 17.12 -3.62 -15.58
C GLU A 225 18.23 -3.24 -16.55
N VAL A 226 19.46 -3.67 -16.25
CA VAL A 226 20.58 -3.55 -17.16
C VAL A 226 21.17 -4.94 -17.36
N SER A 227 21.18 -5.42 -18.61
CA SER A 227 21.72 -6.73 -18.97
C SER A 227 23.25 -6.77 -18.78
N GLU A 228 23.82 -7.97 -18.79
CA GLU A 228 25.29 -8.16 -18.75
C GLU A 228 25.99 -7.47 -19.93
N SER A 229 25.31 -7.28 -21.06
CA SER A 229 25.86 -6.53 -22.21
C SER A 229 25.78 -5.00 -22.04
N GLY A 230 25.19 -4.51 -20.93
CA GLY A 230 24.99 -3.07 -20.67
C GLY A 230 23.74 -2.47 -21.30
N ALA A 231 22.90 -3.27 -21.97
CA ALA A 231 21.64 -2.77 -22.53
C ALA A 231 20.62 -2.47 -21.42
N VAL A 232 20.02 -1.27 -21.47
CA VAL A 232 18.97 -0.86 -20.55
C VAL A 232 17.65 -1.48 -21.01
N GLY A 233 17.05 -2.28 -20.14
CA GLY A 233 15.79 -2.96 -20.34
C GLY A 233 14.61 -2.28 -19.64
N PRO A 234 13.53 -3.03 -19.40
CA PRO A 234 12.32 -2.53 -18.74
C PRO A 234 12.55 -2.19 -17.26
N ILE A 235 11.60 -1.49 -16.68
CA ILE A 235 11.53 -1.31 -15.23
C ILE A 235 10.94 -2.58 -14.62
N ARG A 236 11.60 -3.07 -13.55
CA ARG A 236 11.17 -4.22 -12.76
C ARG A 236 11.06 -3.86 -11.28
N GLY A 237 10.26 -4.64 -10.54
CA GLY A 237 10.18 -4.57 -9.09
C GLY A 237 11.21 -5.51 -8.45
N PHE A 238 11.80 -5.05 -7.35
CA PHE A 238 12.78 -5.80 -6.56
C PHE A 238 12.41 -5.68 -5.08
N VAL A 239 12.56 -6.75 -4.33
CA VAL A 239 12.32 -6.74 -2.88
C VAL A 239 13.68 -6.75 -2.17
N LEU A 240 14.04 -5.61 -1.59
CA LEU A 240 15.23 -5.50 -0.76
C LEU A 240 14.85 -5.66 0.71
N GLU A 241 15.79 -6.15 1.52
CA GLU A 241 15.60 -6.40 2.94
C GLU A 241 16.57 -5.55 3.76
N LYS A 242 16.11 -5.12 4.92
CA LYS A 242 16.92 -4.37 5.88
C LYS A 242 18.21 -5.12 6.21
N GLY A 243 19.31 -4.38 6.26
CA GLY A 243 20.63 -4.94 6.54
C GLY A 243 21.39 -5.41 5.33
N MET A 244 20.81 -5.38 4.12
CA MET A 244 21.57 -5.59 2.89
C MET A 244 22.70 -4.56 2.79
N LYS A 245 23.92 -5.03 2.48
CA LYS A 245 25.09 -4.15 2.39
C LYS A 245 24.91 -3.09 1.30
N GLY A 246 25.12 -1.83 1.64
CA GLY A 246 24.95 -0.68 0.73
C GLY A 246 23.53 -0.09 0.73
N LEU A 247 22.57 -0.70 1.42
CA LEU A 247 21.22 -0.17 1.59
C LEU A 247 21.16 0.74 2.82
N SER A 248 20.69 1.96 2.65
CA SER A 248 20.37 2.87 3.75
C SER A 248 19.10 3.68 3.46
N ALA A 249 18.45 4.15 4.52
CA ALA A 249 17.19 4.87 4.42
C ALA A 249 17.16 6.05 5.41
N PRO A 250 17.88 7.16 5.11
CA PRO A 250 17.91 8.34 5.95
C PRO A 250 16.53 9.02 6.01
N ALA A 251 16.15 9.51 7.20
CA ALA A 251 14.90 10.21 7.41
C ALA A 251 14.94 11.65 6.86
N VAL A 252 13.82 12.10 6.31
CA VAL A 252 13.56 13.48 5.93
C VAL A 252 12.85 14.16 7.11
N HIS A 253 13.37 15.32 7.56
CA HIS A 253 12.84 16.09 8.66
C HIS A 253 12.33 17.46 8.21
N GLY A 254 11.54 18.12 9.07
CA GLY A 254 11.02 19.46 8.81
C GLY A 254 9.85 19.49 7.84
N LYS A 255 9.10 18.40 7.68
CA LYS A 255 7.90 18.37 6.84
C LYS A 255 6.83 19.32 7.36
N VAL A 256 6.10 19.95 6.44
CA VAL A 256 4.97 20.83 6.77
C VAL A 256 3.71 20.04 7.11
N GLY A 257 3.47 18.93 6.43
CA GLY A 257 2.35 18.03 6.63
C GLY A 257 2.79 16.57 6.79
N LEU A 258 1.85 15.66 7.10
CA LEU A 258 2.07 14.22 7.30
C LEU A 258 3.17 13.94 8.35
N ARG A 259 3.23 14.77 9.39
CA ARG A 259 4.35 14.76 10.35
C ARG A 259 4.30 13.56 11.31
N ALA A 260 3.12 12.95 11.50
CA ALA A 260 2.97 11.73 12.29
C ALA A 260 3.46 10.47 11.56
N SER A 261 3.77 10.57 10.26
CA SER A 261 4.34 9.49 9.44
C SER A 261 5.78 9.80 9.11
N ILE A 262 6.69 8.85 9.42
CA ILE A 262 8.09 8.98 9.02
C ILE A 262 8.23 8.83 7.52
N THR A 263 9.05 9.70 6.93
CA THR A 263 9.35 9.71 5.50
C THR A 263 10.85 9.80 5.33
N GLY A 264 11.40 9.13 4.35
CA GLY A 264 12.84 9.15 4.09
C GLY A 264 13.18 8.96 2.63
N GLU A 265 14.43 8.62 2.43
CA GLU A 265 14.99 8.21 1.16
C GLU A 265 15.24 6.70 1.17
N ILE A 266 15.58 6.13 0.03
CA ILE A 266 16.21 4.83 -0.10
C ILE A 266 17.47 5.05 -0.92
N VAL A 267 18.63 4.84 -0.31
CA VAL A 267 19.93 4.96 -0.97
C VAL A 267 20.48 3.56 -1.21
N MET A 268 20.78 3.27 -2.46
CA MET A 268 21.33 2.00 -2.91
C MET A 268 22.73 2.21 -3.49
N ASP A 269 23.74 1.87 -2.71
CA ASP A 269 25.13 1.88 -3.12
C ASP A 269 25.58 0.44 -3.41
N ASN A 270 25.37 0.01 -4.64
CA ASN A 270 25.74 -1.32 -5.12
C ASN A 270 25.15 -2.47 -4.28
N VAL A 271 23.86 -2.34 -3.89
CA VAL A 271 23.15 -3.35 -3.09
C VAL A 271 22.96 -4.62 -3.89
N PHE A 272 23.35 -5.76 -3.33
CA PHE A 272 23.06 -7.06 -3.96
C PHE A 272 21.64 -7.50 -3.62
N CYS A 273 20.82 -7.64 -4.66
CA CYS A 273 19.49 -8.23 -4.60
C CYS A 273 19.56 -9.67 -5.16
N PRO A 274 19.29 -10.71 -4.38
CA PRO A 274 19.25 -12.09 -4.89
C PRO A 274 18.18 -12.26 -5.97
N GLU A 275 18.36 -13.23 -6.86
CA GLU A 275 17.42 -13.53 -7.95
C GLU A 275 16.02 -13.85 -7.43
N GLU A 276 15.93 -14.54 -6.30
CA GLU A 276 14.66 -14.90 -5.65
C GLU A 276 13.86 -13.71 -5.14
N ASN A 277 14.48 -12.53 -5.04
CA ASN A 277 13.86 -11.28 -4.60
C ASN A 277 13.57 -10.32 -5.78
N ALA A 278 13.79 -10.75 -7.03
CA ALA A 278 13.60 -9.97 -8.25
C ALA A 278 12.29 -10.31 -8.96
#